data_1191a42c867467baaceee8b1d5bed85d
#
_entry.id   1191a42c867467baaceee8b1d5bed85d
#
_cell.length_a   1.000
_cell.length_b   1.000
_cell.length_c   1.000
_cell.angle_alpha   90.00
_cell.angle_beta   90.00
_cell.angle_gamma   90.00
#
_symmetry.space_group_name_H-M   'P 1'
#
loop_
_entity.id
_entity.type
_entity.pdbx_description
1 polymer ?
#
loop_
_entity_poly.entity_id
_entity_poly.type
_entity_poly.pdbx_seq_one_letter_code
_entity_poly.pdbx_strand_id
1 'polypeptide(L)'
;GAYQGLLTEFDLSTQCRTGGTLVMMLTLTVDAGDGIDDFAVFVFSTGEALVYQGDDPENSLRWSSAGRFQIGEPLGIRAHCKVGGTEIILTKDGWLDISTALSGGRLSEASTYSDKIISAAKQAANQYSAFFGWECFYYPAGNPFTANIPRADSAPIPGSGSTEWAIQPDQH
;
A
#
# COMPACT_ATOMS: atom_id res chain seq x y z
N GLY A 1 27.99 9.47 -12.74
CA GLY A 1 28.92 8.85 -11.79
C GLY A 1 28.34 7.52 -11.33
N ALA A 2 29.12 6.46 -11.33
CA ALA A 2 28.70 5.17 -10.75
C ALA A 2 28.70 5.32 -9.24
N TYR A 3 27.58 4.99 -8.59
CA TYR A 3 27.54 4.84 -7.14
C TYR A 3 28.25 3.54 -6.78
N GLN A 4 29.46 3.65 -6.26
CA GLN A 4 30.23 2.55 -5.71
C GLN A 4 30.17 2.67 -4.18
N GLY A 5 29.15 2.12 -3.56
CA GLY A 5 29.01 2.03 -2.12
C GLY A 5 28.74 0.60 -1.70
N LEU A 6 29.15 0.21 -0.52
CA LEU A 6 28.71 -1.02 0.14
C LEU A 6 27.22 -0.84 0.47
N LEU A 7 26.41 -1.83 0.13
CA LEU A 7 25.02 -1.88 0.58
C LEU A 7 25.02 -2.20 2.07
N THR A 8 24.42 -1.32 2.87
CA THR A 8 24.19 -1.55 4.30
C THR A 8 22.77 -2.07 4.48
N GLU A 9 22.62 -3.15 5.24
CA GLU A 9 21.30 -3.69 5.57
C GLU A 9 20.56 -2.75 6.52
N PHE A 10 19.32 -2.42 6.18
CA PHE A 10 18.39 -1.73 7.07
C PHE A 10 17.41 -2.74 7.67
N ASP A 11 17.77 -3.27 8.84
CA ASP A 11 17.01 -4.33 9.52
C ASP A 11 15.76 -3.77 10.21
N LEU A 12 14.60 -4.10 9.68
CA LEU A 12 13.29 -3.77 10.23
C LEU A 12 12.73 -4.84 11.17
N SER A 13 13.36 -6.01 11.28
CA SER A 13 12.84 -7.15 12.03
C SER A 13 12.65 -6.85 13.51
N THR A 14 13.55 -6.05 14.08
CA THR A 14 13.49 -5.62 15.49
C THR A 14 12.43 -4.55 15.75
N GLN A 15 11.96 -3.89 14.72
CA GLN A 15 10.99 -2.81 14.81
C GLN A 15 9.55 -3.29 14.61
N CYS A 16 9.35 -4.39 13.89
CA CYS A 16 8.05 -5.00 13.67
C CYS A 16 7.62 -5.81 14.90
N ARG A 17 6.42 -5.54 15.45
CA ARG A 17 5.90 -6.24 16.64
C ARG A 17 5.08 -7.45 16.30
N THR A 18 4.34 -7.39 15.19
CA THR A 18 3.43 -8.46 14.79
C THR A 18 4.09 -9.50 13.90
N GLY A 19 5.36 -9.27 13.53
CA GLY A 19 6.08 -10.14 12.60
C GLY A 19 5.57 -10.00 11.17
N GLY A 20 5.78 -11.04 10.36
CA GLY A 20 5.39 -11.06 8.96
C GLY A 20 6.52 -10.70 8.01
N THR A 21 6.21 -10.62 6.73
CA THR A 21 7.14 -10.24 5.66
C THR A 21 6.85 -8.83 5.18
N LEU A 22 7.88 -8.09 4.79
CA LEU A 22 7.72 -6.80 4.13
C LEU A 22 7.03 -7.03 2.77
N VAL A 23 5.89 -6.37 2.56
CA VAL A 23 5.06 -6.52 1.35
C VAL A 23 5.20 -5.31 0.44
N MET A 24 5.24 -4.11 1.02
CA MET A 24 5.27 -2.85 0.28
C MET A 24 6.20 -1.86 0.95
N MET A 25 6.82 -1.01 0.14
CA MET A 25 7.52 0.18 0.57
C MET A 25 6.93 1.37 -0.20
N LEU A 26 6.43 2.35 0.52
CA LEU A 26 5.70 3.49 -0.02
C LEU A 26 6.39 4.78 0.40
N THR A 27 6.21 5.84 -0.38
CA THR A 27 6.68 7.18 -0.03
C THR A 27 5.52 8.14 0.05
N LEU A 28 5.48 8.92 1.12
CA LEU A 28 4.50 9.99 1.30
C LEU A 28 5.22 11.30 1.43
N THR A 29 4.64 12.32 0.82
CA THR A 29 5.08 13.69 0.98
C THR A 29 3.94 14.46 1.64
N VAL A 30 4.15 14.93 2.85
CA VAL A 30 3.16 15.71 3.61
C VAL A 30 3.68 17.12 3.77
N ASP A 31 2.88 18.11 3.37
CA ASP A 31 3.15 19.52 3.65
C ASP A 31 2.41 19.88 4.95
N ALA A 32 3.15 19.93 6.05
CA ALA A 32 2.62 20.27 7.37
C ALA A 32 2.72 21.77 7.70
N GLY A 33 3.14 22.59 6.73
CA GLY A 33 3.27 24.04 6.90
C GLY A 33 4.65 24.54 7.33
N ASP A 34 5.52 23.67 7.83
CA ASP A 34 6.90 23.99 8.20
C ASP A 34 7.93 23.50 7.15
N GLY A 35 7.44 23.00 6.03
CA GLY A 35 8.23 22.43 4.94
C GLY A 35 7.64 21.11 4.43
N ILE A 36 8.29 20.54 3.42
CA ILE A 36 7.92 19.25 2.86
C ILE A 36 8.58 18.15 3.70
N ASP A 37 7.78 17.35 4.36
CA ASP A 37 8.23 16.15 5.08
C ASP A 37 8.04 14.92 4.20
N ASP A 38 9.14 14.23 3.91
CA ASP A 38 9.14 12.97 3.21
C ASP A 38 9.14 11.81 4.21
N PHE A 39 8.17 10.92 4.05
CA PHE A 39 8.04 9.71 4.85
C PHE A 39 8.23 8.47 3.99
N ALA A 40 8.95 7.50 4.55
CA ALA A 40 8.96 6.14 4.04
C ALA A 40 8.05 5.26 4.90
N VAL A 41 7.15 4.52 4.26
CA VAL A 41 6.22 3.62 4.93
C VAL A 41 6.50 2.19 4.51
N PHE A 42 6.82 1.35 5.48
CA PHE A 42 7.09 -0.08 5.29
C PHE A 42 5.89 -0.87 5.79
N VAL A 43 5.19 -1.55 4.87
CA VAL A 43 3.97 -2.30 5.18
C VAL A 43 4.27 -3.79 5.19
N PHE A 44 3.89 -4.44 6.29
CA PHE A 44 4.07 -5.87 6.50
C PHE A 44 2.79 -6.67 6.18
N SER A 45 2.96 -7.95 5.91
CA SER A 45 1.86 -8.87 5.57
C SER A 45 0.81 -8.98 6.68
N THR A 46 1.18 -8.69 7.92
CA THR A 46 0.29 -8.64 9.09
C THR A 46 -0.52 -7.34 9.20
N GLY A 47 -0.30 -6.41 8.27
CA GLY A 47 -0.94 -5.09 8.30
C GLY A 47 -0.29 -4.08 9.25
N GLU A 48 0.87 -4.42 9.82
CA GLU A 48 1.68 -3.43 10.53
C GLU A 48 2.40 -2.53 9.53
N ALA A 49 2.35 -1.23 9.76
CA ALA A 49 3.04 -0.22 8.97
C ALA A 49 4.03 0.55 9.86
N LEU A 50 5.30 0.53 9.49
CA LEU A 50 6.35 1.33 10.11
C LEU A 50 6.57 2.58 9.28
N VAL A 51 6.56 3.73 9.93
CA VAL A 51 6.76 5.03 9.28
C VAL A 51 8.07 5.63 9.75
N TYR A 52 8.87 6.02 8.79
CA TYR A 52 10.14 6.71 9.01
C TYR A 52 10.11 8.07 8.32
N GLN A 53 10.74 9.04 8.96
CA GLN A 53 10.90 10.39 8.45
C GLN A 53 12.39 10.69 8.26
N GLY A 54 12.70 11.36 7.17
CA GLY A 54 14.05 11.83 6.85
C GLY A 54 14.50 11.47 5.46
N ASP A 55 15.74 11.81 5.16
CA ASP A 55 16.33 11.72 3.82
C ASP A 55 17.63 10.89 3.78
N ASP A 56 18.12 10.43 4.93
CA ASP A 56 19.40 9.73 5.04
C ASP A 56 19.31 8.53 6.01
N PRO A 57 18.97 7.33 5.50
CA PRO A 57 18.81 6.14 6.33
C PRO A 57 20.07 5.69 7.07
N GLU A 58 21.25 6.11 6.64
CA GLU A 58 22.53 5.78 7.31
C GLU A 58 22.80 6.67 8.52
N ASN A 59 22.08 7.81 8.63
CA ASN A 59 22.31 8.80 9.68
C ASN A 59 21.10 8.84 10.63
N SER A 60 21.27 8.30 11.83
CA SER A 60 20.23 8.27 12.85
C SER A 60 19.73 9.64 13.32
N LEU A 61 20.45 10.72 13.03
CA LEU A 61 20.01 12.10 13.31
C LEU A 61 19.09 12.65 12.21
N ARG A 62 19.16 12.06 11.01
CA ARG A 62 18.38 12.47 9.84
C ARG A 62 17.35 11.44 9.40
N TRP A 63 17.32 10.28 10.03
CA TRP A 63 16.39 9.19 9.78
C TRP A 63 15.87 8.64 11.08
N SER A 64 14.60 8.84 11.36
CA SER A 64 13.99 8.44 12.62
C SER A 64 12.61 7.80 12.41
N SER A 65 12.24 6.89 13.31
CA SER A 65 10.91 6.32 13.32
C SER A 65 9.88 7.39 13.72
N ALA A 66 8.98 7.70 12.82
CA ALA A 66 7.88 8.62 13.05
C ALA A 66 6.68 7.94 13.71
N GLY A 67 6.53 6.62 13.53
CA GLY A 67 5.44 5.90 14.16
C GLY A 67 5.26 4.47 13.66
N ARG A 68 4.28 3.83 14.29
CA ARG A 68 3.87 2.47 13.99
C ARG A 68 2.35 2.39 14.03
N PHE A 69 1.77 1.81 12.99
CA PHE A 69 0.33 1.80 12.77
C PHE A 69 -0.13 0.40 12.38
N GLN A 70 -1.37 0.07 12.74
CA GLN A 70 -2.02 -1.15 12.25
C GLN A 70 -3.05 -0.72 11.20
N ILE A 71 -2.81 -1.05 9.93
CA ILE A 71 -3.60 -0.60 8.78
C ILE A 71 -4.50 -1.69 8.18
N GLY A 72 -4.48 -2.89 8.75
CA GLY A 72 -5.14 -4.07 8.17
C GLY A 72 -4.25 -4.81 7.17
N GLU A 73 -4.49 -6.11 7.00
CA GLU A 73 -3.68 -6.95 6.13
C GLU A 73 -3.83 -6.54 4.66
N PRO A 74 -2.72 -6.23 3.96
CA PRO A 74 -2.76 -5.88 2.55
C PRO A 74 -3.15 -7.08 1.68
N LEU A 75 -3.90 -6.83 0.60
CA LEU A 75 -4.40 -7.89 -0.29
C LEU A 75 -3.37 -8.39 -1.29
N GLY A 76 -2.21 -7.77 -1.38
CA GLY A 76 -1.11 -8.20 -2.26
C GLY A 76 -0.03 -7.14 -2.41
N ILE A 77 1.07 -7.51 -3.04
CA ILE A 77 2.24 -6.64 -3.24
C ILE A 77 1.99 -5.47 -4.22
N ARG A 78 0.95 -5.57 -5.04
CA ARG A 78 0.53 -4.54 -6.01
C ARG A 78 -0.81 -3.90 -5.63
N ALA A 79 -1.30 -4.19 -4.44
CA ALA A 79 -2.56 -3.70 -3.93
C ALA A 79 -2.44 -2.26 -3.38
N HIS A 80 -1.70 -1.42 -4.08
CA HIS A 80 -1.56 0.00 -3.75
C HIS A 80 -1.36 0.85 -5.01
N CYS A 81 -1.74 2.13 -4.94
CA CYS A 81 -1.41 3.10 -5.98
C CYS A 81 -1.33 4.52 -5.43
N LYS A 82 -0.50 5.33 -6.06
CA LYS A 82 -0.32 6.74 -5.71
C LYS A 82 -1.43 7.60 -6.30
N VAL A 83 -2.08 8.39 -5.45
CA VAL A 83 -3.15 9.31 -5.82
C VAL A 83 -2.82 10.70 -5.28
N GLY A 84 -2.30 11.56 -6.14
CA GLY A 84 -1.79 12.86 -5.69
C GLY A 84 -0.62 12.73 -4.73
N GLY A 85 -0.72 13.31 -3.54
CA GLY A 85 0.30 13.26 -2.48
C GLY A 85 0.19 12.06 -1.55
N THR A 86 -0.84 11.20 -1.71
CA THR A 86 -1.09 10.06 -0.84
C THR A 86 -0.99 8.72 -1.59
N GLU A 87 -1.01 7.63 -0.83
CA GLU A 87 -1.12 6.26 -1.34
C GLU A 87 -2.42 5.63 -0.86
N ILE A 88 -3.14 4.99 -1.78
CA ILE A 88 -4.28 4.14 -1.46
C ILE A 88 -3.80 2.69 -1.37
N ILE A 89 -4.12 2.02 -0.28
CA ILE A 89 -3.80 0.60 -0.06
C ILE A 89 -5.09 -0.20 0.02
N LEU A 90 -5.15 -1.31 -0.72
CA LEU A 90 -6.24 -2.28 -0.60
C LEU A 90 -5.92 -3.26 0.52
N THR A 91 -6.73 -3.26 1.56
CA THR A 91 -6.61 -4.16 2.71
C THR A 91 -7.86 -5.04 2.86
N LYS A 92 -7.79 -6.06 3.70
CA LYS A 92 -8.96 -6.87 4.05
C LYS A 92 -10.07 -6.06 4.72
N ASP A 93 -9.70 -4.97 5.40
CA ASP A 93 -10.63 -4.10 6.12
C ASP A 93 -11.23 -2.99 5.26
N GLY A 94 -10.73 -2.83 4.04
CA GLY A 94 -11.18 -1.83 3.08
C GLY A 94 -10.03 -1.14 2.35
N TRP A 95 -10.35 -0.11 1.60
CA TRP A 95 -9.38 0.69 0.86
C TRP A 95 -9.00 1.92 1.66
N LEU A 96 -7.74 1.99 2.00
CA LEU A 96 -7.22 2.93 2.97
C LEU A 96 -6.39 4.02 2.30
N ASP A 97 -6.68 5.27 2.63
CA ASP A 97 -5.78 6.40 2.39
C ASP A 97 -4.74 6.46 3.50
N ILE A 98 -3.47 6.23 3.16
CA ILE A 98 -2.41 6.13 4.16
C ILE A 98 -2.13 7.46 4.85
N SER A 99 -2.24 8.60 4.15
CA SER A 99 -2.00 9.92 4.77
C SER A 99 -3.03 10.24 5.83
N THR A 100 -4.29 9.90 5.58
CA THR A 100 -5.38 10.05 6.55
C THR A 100 -5.21 9.10 7.74
N ALA A 101 -4.79 7.85 7.48
CA ALA A 101 -4.51 6.89 8.54
C ALA A 101 -3.39 7.33 9.48
N LEU A 102 -2.32 7.91 8.94
CA LEU A 102 -1.19 8.40 9.72
C LEU A 102 -1.54 9.67 10.52
N SER A 103 -2.37 10.55 9.97
CA SER A 103 -2.78 11.80 10.63
C SER A 103 -3.72 11.58 11.81
N GLY A 104 -4.54 10.55 11.76
CA GLY A 104 -5.60 10.31 12.77
C GLY A 104 -5.19 9.42 13.95
N GLY A 105 -4.03 8.79 13.94
CA GLY A 105 -3.56 7.88 15.01
C GLY A 105 -4.42 6.62 15.20
N ARG A 106 -5.59 6.55 14.61
CA ARG A 106 -6.51 5.41 14.55
C ARG A 106 -7.15 5.35 13.19
N LEU A 107 -7.23 4.17 12.62
CA LEU A 107 -8.11 3.87 11.50
C LEU A 107 -9.56 4.12 11.95
N SER A 108 -10.09 5.29 11.62
CA SER A 108 -11.52 5.50 11.67
C SER A 108 -12.13 5.02 10.35
N GLU A 109 -13.38 4.58 10.37
CA GLU A 109 -14.11 4.26 9.13
C GLU A 109 -14.13 5.45 8.14
N ALA A 110 -13.98 6.68 8.65
CA ALA A 110 -13.89 7.91 7.87
C ALA A 110 -12.59 8.06 7.06
N SER A 111 -11.54 7.28 7.35
CA SER A 111 -10.29 7.27 6.57
C SER A 111 -10.31 6.32 5.37
N THR A 112 -11.43 5.64 5.17
CA THR A 112 -11.56 4.64 4.10
C THR A 112 -12.04 5.32 2.82
N TYR A 113 -11.21 5.27 1.78
CA TYR A 113 -11.52 5.79 0.44
C TYR A 113 -12.75 5.13 -0.19
N SER A 114 -13.10 3.96 0.32
CA SER A 114 -14.22 3.14 -0.14
C SER A 114 -15.51 3.31 0.67
N ASP A 115 -15.69 4.42 1.38
CA ASP A 115 -16.80 4.60 2.32
C ASP A 115 -18.18 4.26 1.73
N LYS A 116 -18.41 4.67 0.47
CA LYS A 116 -19.66 4.36 -0.25
C LYS A 116 -19.79 2.91 -0.73
N ILE A 117 -18.66 2.19 -0.87
CA ILE A 117 -18.59 0.82 -1.38
C ILE A 117 -17.91 -0.14 -0.41
N ILE A 118 -17.74 0.28 0.85
CA ILE A 118 -16.96 -0.47 1.85
C ILE A 118 -17.49 -1.89 2.05
N SER A 119 -18.78 -2.09 2.00
CA SER A 119 -19.39 -3.41 2.12
C SER A 119 -19.02 -4.31 0.94
N ALA A 120 -19.05 -3.78 -0.28
CA ALA A 120 -18.64 -4.51 -1.47
C ALA A 120 -17.14 -4.81 -1.48
N ALA A 121 -16.30 -3.85 -1.06
CA ALA A 121 -14.86 -4.02 -0.95
C ALA A 121 -14.50 -5.10 0.10
N LYS A 122 -15.12 -5.07 1.27
CA LYS A 122 -14.95 -6.10 2.31
C LYS A 122 -15.45 -7.47 1.86
N GLN A 123 -16.58 -7.54 1.17
CA GLN A 123 -17.10 -8.78 0.62
C GLN A 123 -16.14 -9.37 -0.40
N ALA A 124 -15.63 -8.57 -1.32
CA ALA A 124 -14.64 -8.99 -2.31
C ALA A 124 -13.35 -9.48 -1.64
N ALA A 125 -12.85 -8.74 -0.64
CA ALA A 125 -11.67 -9.14 0.13
C ALA A 125 -11.89 -10.48 0.85
N ASN A 126 -13.01 -10.68 1.52
CA ASN A 126 -13.35 -11.94 2.20
C ASN A 126 -13.42 -13.13 1.22
N GLN A 127 -13.93 -12.90 0.02
CA GLN A 127 -14.12 -13.96 -0.98
C GLN A 127 -12.84 -14.27 -1.75
N TYR A 128 -12.02 -13.24 -2.04
CA TYR A 128 -10.93 -13.35 -3.01
C TYR A 128 -9.54 -13.01 -2.46
N SER A 129 -9.38 -12.73 -1.15
CA SER A 129 -8.08 -12.34 -0.58
C SER A 129 -6.97 -13.39 -0.73
N ALA A 130 -7.34 -14.68 -0.85
CA ALA A 130 -6.38 -15.76 -1.05
C ALA A 130 -5.85 -15.86 -2.49
N PHE A 131 -6.46 -15.14 -3.44
CA PHE A 131 -6.04 -15.20 -4.83
C PHE A 131 -5.00 -14.11 -5.12
N PHE A 132 -4.00 -14.47 -5.91
CA PHE A 132 -3.02 -13.53 -6.41
C PHE A 132 -3.64 -12.66 -7.51
N GLY A 133 -3.23 -11.38 -7.57
CA GLY A 133 -3.64 -10.49 -8.66
C GLY A 133 -4.43 -9.25 -8.21
N TRP A 134 -4.49 -9.00 -6.90
CA TRP A 134 -5.00 -7.73 -6.41
C TRP A 134 -4.09 -6.58 -6.85
N GLU A 135 -4.67 -5.59 -7.51
CA GLU A 135 -3.96 -4.44 -8.06
C GLU A 135 -4.87 -3.23 -8.09
N CYS A 136 -4.32 -2.04 -7.93
CA CYS A 136 -5.09 -0.83 -8.15
C CYS A 136 -4.35 0.16 -9.05
N PHE A 137 -5.14 0.98 -9.73
CA PHE A 137 -4.67 1.97 -10.67
C PHE A 137 -5.40 3.28 -10.46
N TYR A 138 -4.68 4.36 -10.63
CA TYR A 138 -5.24 5.69 -10.70
C TYR A 138 -4.91 6.29 -12.08
N TYR A 139 -5.94 6.72 -12.79
CA TYR A 139 -5.77 7.36 -14.10
C TYR A 139 -6.06 8.86 -14.01
N PRO A 140 -5.02 9.72 -14.03
CA PRO A 140 -5.17 11.15 -13.75
C PRO A 140 -6.08 11.90 -14.72
N ALA A 141 -6.11 11.52 -16.00
CA ALA A 141 -6.88 12.24 -17.04
C ALA A 141 -8.39 12.13 -16.88
N GLY A 142 -8.89 11.06 -16.23
CA GLY A 142 -10.32 10.85 -15.99
C GLY A 142 -10.71 10.84 -14.52
N ASN A 143 -9.72 10.92 -13.64
CA ASN A 143 -9.85 10.78 -12.18
C ASN A 143 -10.51 9.46 -11.69
N PRO A 144 -10.53 8.35 -12.47
CA PRO A 144 -11.02 7.09 -11.97
C PRO A 144 -9.95 6.39 -11.14
N PHE A 145 -10.36 5.90 -9.99
CA PHE A 145 -9.65 4.90 -9.22
C PHE A 145 -10.23 3.52 -9.56
N THR A 146 -9.38 2.60 -9.96
CA THR A 146 -9.80 1.25 -10.37
C THR A 146 -9.05 0.22 -9.56
N ALA A 147 -9.78 -0.73 -8.97
CA ALA A 147 -9.21 -1.90 -8.30
C ALA A 147 -9.50 -3.15 -9.12
N ASN A 148 -8.46 -3.92 -9.41
CA ASN A 148 -8.60 -5.23 -10.00
C ASN A 148 -8.82 -6.28 -8.90
N ILE A 149 -9.92 -7.01 -8.99
CA ILE A 149 -10.29 -8.08 -8.06
C ILE A 149 -10.05 -9.42 -8.76
N PRO A 150 -9.11 -10.26 -8.28
CA PRO A 150 -8.87 -11.56 -8.90
C PRO A 150 -10.08 -12.46 -8.75
N ARG A 151 -10.33 -13.31 -9.75
CA ARG A 151 -11.38 -14.33 -9.72
C ARG A 151 -10.78 -15.72 -9.59
N ALA A 152 -11.56 -16.67 -9.06
CA ALA A 152 -11.13 -18.07 -8.91
C ALA A 152 -10.82 -18.77 -10.24
N ASP A 153 -11.44 -18.32 -11.32
CA ASP A 153 -11.28 -18.84 -12.67
C ASP A 153 -10.13 -18.19 -13.45
N SER A 154 -9.49 -17.15 -12.90
CA SER A 154 -8.24 -16.61 -13.41
C SER A 154 -7.00 -17.40 -12.94
N ALA A 155 -7.12 -18.73 -12.84
CA ALA A 155 -5.98 -19.59 -12.64
C ALA A 155 -4.97 -19.34 -13.79
N PRO A 156 -3.66 -19.18 -13.50
CA PRO A 156 -2.68 -18.98 -14.55
C PRO A 156 -2.79 -20.13 -15.55
N ILE A 157 -2.92 -19.78 -16.84
CA ILE A 157 -2.95 -20.77 -17.92
C ILE A 157 -1.64 -21.52 -17.84
N PRO A 158 -1.63 -22.86 -17.62
CA PRO A 158 -0.39 -23.62 -17.54
C PRO A 158 0.40 -23.42 -18.83
N GLY A 159 1.59 -22.81 -18.75
CA GLY A 159 2.49 -22.58 -19.88
C GLY A 159 2.50 -21.16 -20.45
N SER A 160 1.66 -20.25 -20.03
CA SER A 160 1.80 -18.84 -20.39
C SER A 160 2.60 -18.11 -19.32
N GLY A 161 3.82 -17.74 -19.62
CA GLY A 161 4.66 -16.88 -18.77
C GLY A 161 4.21 -15.41 -18.72
N SER A 162 3.01 -15.10 -19.19
CA SER A 162 2.41 -13.78 -19.18
C SER A 162 0.99 -13.86 -18.63
N THR A 163 0.73 -13.13 -17.59
CA THR A 163 -0.61 -12.86 -17.11
C THR A 163 -1.27 -11.91 -18.09
N GLU A 164 -2.05 -12.43 -19.01
CA GLU A 164 -2.81 -11.61 -19.97
C GLU A 164 -4.04 -11.08 -19.25
N TRP A 165 -4.04 -9.80 -18.95
CA TRP A 165 -5.15 -9.08 -18.30
C TRP A 165 -6.21 -8.78 -19.37
N ALA A 166 -7.28 -9.54 -19.39
CA ALA A 166 -8.44 -9.19 -20.19
C ALA A 166 -9.15 -7.99 -19.54
N ILE A 167 -8.93 -6.80 -20.09
CA ILE A 167 -9.82 -5.66 -19.88
C ILE A 167 -11.12 -6.00 -20.61
N GLN A 168 -12.16 -6.35 -19.87
CA GLN A 168 -13.50 -6.42 -20.47
C GLN A 168 -13.99 -4.98 -20.70
N PRO A 169 -14.27 -4.58 -21.94
CA PRO A 169 -14.94 -3.31 -22.19
C PRO A 169 -16.35 -3.39 -21.61
N ASP A 170 -16.72 -2.32 -20.95
CA ASP A 170 -18.04 -2.06 -20.40
C ASP A 170 -19.11 -2.37 -21.47
N GLN A 171 -19.98 -3.30 -21.18
CA GLN A 171 -21.17 -3.55 -21.99
C GLN A 171 -22.29 -2.71 -21.40
N HIS A 172 -22.70 -1.72 -22.15
CA HIS A 172 -23.80 -0.79 -21.90
C HIS A 172 -25.08 -1.43 -21.35
#